data_00e7fb84456ed8d8a763cd31072cb110
#
_entry.id   00e7fb84456ed8d8a763cd31072cb110
#
_cell.length_a   1.000
_cell.length_b   1.000
_cell.length_c   1.000
_cell.angle_alpha   90.00
_cell.angle_beta   90.00
_cell.angle_gamma   90.00
#
_symmetry.space_group_name_H-M   'P 1'
#
loop_
_entity.id
_entity.type
_entity.pdbx_description
1 polymer ?
#
loop_
_entity_poly.entity_id
_entity_poly.type
_entity_poly.pdbx_seq_one_letter_code
_entity_poly.pdbx_strand_id
1 'polypeptide(L)'
;MTGTEMILILALLGVILLGLVQLRRGRTPENGKDFAELRGQLAQMASQSNELQRLIAEQMAQSEGRLGNRLEQSLRDQNERTTKSLTGMAEKLAVITEANTHISALSTQVTQLQNILSNKQARGSFGEVQLENLVRDALPENAFDFQATLGNGRRVDCLLRLPNPPGPIAIDSKFPLEAYRRLTGAENDAEREAARRLLEIDVKKHIQDIAEKYIIPGETAESAILFLPSESVYAEINIQLPKLVEASRKARVYMAGPDNLMLLLHTVRAILRDARMHEAAGLIQTQVDLMMKDVHRLEERVGKLATHLSQAENDISDIQTSTRKIISRGDKIDEIEVLDADQAAPAVAKPNMIC
;
A
#
# COMPACT_ATOMS: atom_id res chain seq x y z
N MET A 1 -9.08 -26.75 -7.67
CA MET A 1 -9.18 -26.97 -9.13
C MET A 1 -10.29 -26.09 -9.66
N THR A 2 -9.92 -25.08 -10.42
CA THR A 2 -10.86 -24.12 -10.98
C THR A 2 -11.58 -24.74 -12.18
N GLY A 3 -12.83 -24.36 -12.44
CA GLY A 3 -13.66 -24.92 -13.52
C GLY A 3 -13.02 -24.89 -14.92
N THR A 4 -12.04 -24.01 -15.13
CA THR A 4 -11.26 -23.91 -16.37
C THR A 4 -10.27 -25.05 -16.58
N GLU A 5 -9.68 -25.57 -15.52
CA GLU A 5 -8.77 -26.73 -15.60
C GLU A 5 -9.53 -28.03 -15.93
N MET A 6 -10.74 -28.16 -15.43
CA MET A 6 -11.60 -29.31 -15.72
C MET A 6 -12.08 -29.32 -17.18
N ILE A 7 -12.34 -28.16 -17.77
CA ILE A 7 -12.72 -28.04 -19.19
C ILE A 7 -11.56 -28.41 -20.11
N LEU A 8 -10.33 -28.01 -19.79
CA LEU A 8 -9.12 -28.34 -20.53
C LEU A 8 -8.79 -29.86 -20.50
N ILE A 9 -8.95 -30.48 -19.34
CA ILE A 9 -8.74 -31.95 -19.19
C ILE A 9 -9.79 -32.71 -19.95
N LEU A 10 -11.06 -32.31 -19.93
CA LEU A 10 -12.14 -32.92 -20.70
C LEU A 10 -11.96 -32.76 -22.21
N ALA A 11 -11.46 -31.62 -22.66
CA ALA A 11 -11.15 -31.38 -24.07
C ALA A 11 -9.97 -32.29 -24.52
N LEU A 12 -8.93 -32.43 -23.71
CA LEU A 12 -7.79 -33.29 -24.01
C LEU A 12 -8.20 -34.80 -24.07
N LEU A 13 -9.00 -35.24 -23.12
CA LEU A 13 -9.56 -36.61 -23.11
C LEU A 13 -10.47 -36.88 -24.33
N GLY A 14 -11.23 -35.86 -24.76
CA GLY A 14 -12.07 -35.95 -25.96
C GLY A 14 -11.24 -36.15 -27.23
N VAL A 15 -10.14 -35.44 -27.37
CA VAL A 15 -9.21 -35.57 -28.53
C VAL A 15 -8.53 -36.94 -28.53
N ILE A 16 -8.09 -37.45 -27.37
CA ILE A 16 -7.47 -38.79 -27.24
C ILE A 16 -8.48 -39.85 -27.55
N LEU A 17 -9.74 -39.75 -27.08
CA LEU A 17 -10.80 -40.72 -27.36
C LEU A 17 -11.19 -40.74 -28.84
N LEU A 18 -11.24 -39.55 -29.48
CA LEU A 18 -11.48 -39.46 -30.93
C LEU A 18 -10.37 -40.10 -31.74
N GLY A 19 -9.11 -39.93 -31.35
CA GLY A 19 -7.94 -40.57 -31.95
C GLY A 19 -8.00 -42.10 -31.84
N LEU A 20 -8.38 -42.65 -30.65
CA LEU A 20 -8.53 -44.09 -30.43
C LEU A 20 -9.70 -44.69 -31.21
N VAL A 21 -10.77 -43.98 -31.43
CA VAL A 21 -11.92 -44.42 -32.24
C VAL A 21 -11.57 -44.46 -33.73
N GLN A 22 -10.75 -43.54 -34.21
CA GLN A 22 -10.23 -43.53 -35.60
C GLN A 22 -9.27 -44.72 -35.85
N LEU A 23 -8.43 -45.07 -34.87
CA LEU A 23 -7.53 -46.22 -34.96
C LEU A 23 -8.26 -47.58 -35.00
N ARG A 24 -9.48 -47.70 -34.46
CA ARG A 24 -10.30 -48.92 -34.45
C ARG A 24 -11.10 -49.16 -35.74
N ARG A 25 -11.25 -48.16 -36.61
CA ARG A 25 -11.87 -48.31 -37.93
C ARG A 25 -10.80 -48.48 -38.99
N GLY A 26 -10.30 -49.74 -39.07
CA GLY A 26 -9.37 -50.11 -40.11
C GLY A 26 -9.87 -49.81 -41.51
N ARG A 27 -9.15 -48.93 -42.21
CA ARG A 27 -9.17 -48.78 -43.66
C ARG A 27 -7.83 -48.21 -44.13
N THR A 28 -7.09 -49.06 -44.86
CA THR A 28 -6.24 -48.83 -46.05
C THR A 28 -5.40 -47.50 -46.20
N PRO A 29 -4.29 -47.50 -46.86
CA PRO A 29 -3.10 -46.65 -46.62
C PRO A 29 -3.23 -45.25 -47.22
N GLU A 30 -3.84 -44.39 -46.45
CA GLU A 30 -3.81 -42.94 -46.66
C GLU A 30 -3.01 -42.22 -45.56
N ASN A 31 -2.34 -43.02 -44.69
CA ASN A 31 -1.72 -42.51 -43.45
C ASN A 31 -0.53 -41.56 -43.62
N GLY A 32 0.00 -41.40 -44.81
CA GLY A 32 1.13 -40.50 -45.08
C GLY A 32 0.72 -39.00 -45.14
N LYS A 33 -0.52 -38.71 -45.53
CA LYS A 33 -1.01 -37.35 -45.66
C LYS A 33 -1.54 -36.82 -44.31
N ASP A 34 -2.26 -37.67 -43.55
CA ASP A 34 -2.83 -37.29 -42.25
C ASP A 34 -1.74 -37.04 -41.21
N PHE A 35 -0.63 -37.81 -41.23
CA PHE A 35 0.54 -37.58 -40.39
C PHE A 35 1.33 -36.31 -40.78
N ALA A 36 1.42 -35.99 -42.06
CA ALA A 36 2.03 -34.76 -42.52
C ALA A 36 1.20 -33.52 -42.11
N GLU A 37 -0.10 -33.68 -42.14
CA GLU A 37 -1.06 -32.62 -41.70
C GLU A 37 -1.03 -32.42 -40.19
N LEU A 38 -0.99 -33.48 -39.38
CA LEU A 38 -0.84 -33.42 -37.93
C LEU A 38 0.50 -32.79 -37.52
N ARG A 39 1.58 -33.12 -38.23
CA ARG A 39 2.89 -32.50 -38.03
C ARG A 39 2.90 -31.02 -38.42
N GLY A 40 2.15 -30.64 -39.47
CA GLY A 40 1.93 -29.24 -39.86
C GLY A 40 1.15 -28.48 -38.76
N GLN A 41 0.11 -29.09 -38.21
CA GLN A 41 -0.70 -28.51 -37.13
C GLN A 41 0.11 -28.35 -35.83
N LEU A 42 0.93 -29.33 -35.45
CA LEU A 42 1.82 -29.23 -34.30
C LEU A 42 2.92 -28.16 -34.46
N ALA A 43 3.51 -28.07 -35.67
CA ALA A 43 4.47 -27.00 -35.98
C ALA A 43 3.82 -25.62 -35.95
N GLN A 44 2.57 -25.51 -36.41
CA GLN A 44 1.79 -24.29 -36.36
C GLN A 44 1.41 -23.91 -34.91
N MET A 45 1.04 -24.89 -34.07
CA MET A 45 0.82 -24.65 -32.65
C MET A 45 2.08 -24.23 -31.91
N ALA A 46 3.23 -24.81 -32.22
CA ALA A 46 4.51 -24.42 -31.64
C ALA A 46 4.91 -22.99 -32.05
N SER A 47 4.70 -22.61 -33.31
CA SER A 47 4.92 -21.23 -33.77
C SER A 47 3.98 -20.23 -33.13
N GLN A 48 2.68 -20.57 -32.98
CA GLN A 48 1.70 -19.76 -32.27
C GLN A 48 2.03 -19.59 -30.80
N SER A 49 2.53 -20.66 -30.14
CA SER A 49 2.97 -20.62 -28.74
C SER A 49 4.15 -19.68 -28.55
N ASN A 50 5.15 -19.72 -29.45
CA ASN A 50 6.30 -18.82 -29.41
C ASN A 50 5.89 -17.37 -29.68
N GLU A 51 4.93 -17.14 -30.57
CA GLU A 51 4.41 -15.81 -30.87
C GLU A 51 3.59 -15.25 -29.69
N LEU A 52 2.80 -16.09 -29.02
CA LEU A 52 2.10 -15.76 -27.79
C LEU A 52 3.06 -15.41 -26.64
N GLN A 53 4.14 -16.18 -26.47
CA GLN A 53 5.16 -15.88 -25.48
C GLN A 53 5.83 -14.53 -25.75
N ARG A 54 6.14 -14.23 -27.03
CA ARG A 54 6.72 -12.96 -27.41
C ARG A 54 5.76 -11.79 -27.17
N LEU A 55 4.47 -11.95 -27.54
CA LEU A 55 3.43 -10.96 -27.28
C LEU A 55 3.22 -10.71 -25.79
N ILE A 56 3.23 -11.77 -24.97
CA ILE A 56 3.13 -11.65 -23.51
C ILE A 56 4.34 -10.90 -22.94
N ALA A 57 5.56 -11.23 -23.38
CA ALA A 57 6.77 -10.54 -22.95
C ALA A 57 6.78 -9.07 -23.36
N GLU A 58 6.38 -8.74 -24.58
CA GLU A 58 6.24 -7.36 -25.06
C GLU A 58 5.15 -6.60 -24.28
N GLN A 59 4.03 -7.25 -23.98
CA GLN A 59 2.92 -6.66 -23.23
C GLN A 59 3.27 -6.44 -21.75
N MET A 60 4.04 -7.35 -21.14
CA MET A 60 4.57 -7.19 -19.79
C MET A 60 5.59 -6.03 -19.73
N ALA A 61 6.57 -5.97 -20.61
CA ALA A 61 7.54 -4.88 -20.68
C ALA A 61 6.85 -3.52 -20.92
N GLN A 62 5.82 -3.49 -21.76
CA GLN A 62 5.03 -2.28 -22.02
C GLN A 62 4.16 -1.88 -20.81
N SER A 63 3.66 -2.88 -20.08
CA SER A 63 2.89 -2.67 -18.83
C SER A 63 3.78 -2.13 -17.72
N GLU A 64 4.99 -2.68 -17.53
CA GLU A 64 5.96 -2.18 -16.56
C GLU A 64 6.39 -0.74 -16.86
N GLY A 65 6.68 -0.43 -18.13
CA GLY A 65 7.00 0.94 -18.55
C GLY A 65 5.84 1.92 -18.31
N ARG A 66 4.59 1.50 -18.57
CA ARG A 66 3.40 2.33 -18.30
C ARG A 66 3.14 2.51 -16.81
N LEU A 67 3.38 1.47 -16.01
CA LEU A 67 3.23 1.54 -14.56
C LEU A 67 4.29 2.47 -13.95
N GLY A 68 5.55 2.33 -14.35
CA GLY A 68 6.66 3.19 -13.94
C GLY A 68 6.39 4.67 -14.25
N ASN A 69 6.00 4.96 -15.50
CA ASN A 69 5.67 6.32 -15.92
C ASN A 69 4.45 6.90 -15.18
N ARG A 70 3.41 6.10 -14.95
CA ARG A 70 2.23 6.53 -14.18
C ARG A 70 2.57 6.77 -12.71
N LEU A 71 3.41 5.94 -12.11
CA LEU A 71 3.85 6.12 -10.72
C LEU A 71 4.69 7.40 -10.59
N GLU A 72 5.65 7.61 -11.50
CA GLU A 72 6.48 8.81 -11.52
C GLU A 72 5.64 10.09 -11.75
N GLN A 73 4.69 10.03 -12.67
CA GLN A 73 3.78 11.14 -12.94
C GLN A 73 2.85 11.41 -11.74
N SER A 74 2.33 10.35 -11.10
CA SER A 74 1.53 10.48 -9.89
C SER A 74 2.31 11.07 -8.72
N LEU A 75 3.57 10.69 -8.55
CA LEU A 75 4.46 11.24 -7.53
C LEU A 75 4.80 12.71 -7.80
N ARG A 76 5.04 13.08 -9.06
CA ARG A 76 5.27 14.49 -9.46
C ARG A 76 4.02 15.35 -9.22
N ASP A 77 2.85 14.88 -9.66
CA ASP A 77 1.57 15.58 -9.45
C ASP A 77 1.25 15.73 -7.95
N GLN A 78 1.57 14.71 -7.16
CA GLN A 78 1.36 14.74 -5.72
C GLN A 78 2.32 15.73 -5.03
N ASN A 79 3.59 15.75 -5.46
CA ASN A 79 4.59 16.70 -4.94
C ASN A 79 4.22 18.15 -5.33
N GLU A 80 3.76 18.35 -6.56
CA GLU A 80 3.29 19.67 -7.02
C GLU A 80 2.04 20.13 -6.25
N ARG A 81 1.07 19.24 -6.01
CA ARG A 81 -0.10 19.53 -5.16
C ARG A 81 0.28 19.85 -3.73
N THR A 82 1.24 19.11 -3.17
CA THR A 82 1.75 19.35 -1.81
C THR A 82 2.46 20.71 -1.73
N THR A 83 3.30 21.03 -2.73
CA THR A 83 3.99 22.31 -2.80
C THR A 83 3.00 23.48 -2.98
N LYS A 84 2.00 23.33 -3.87
CA LYS A 84 0.92 24.34 -4.02
C LYS A 84 0.09 24.49 -2.75
N SER A 85 -0.17 23.40 -2.04
CA SER A 85 -0.88 23.44 -0.76
C SER A 85 -0.07 24.14 0.33
N LEU A 86 1.25 23.89 0.38
CA LEU A 86 2.16 24.58 1.31
C LEU A 86 2.30 26.06 0.99
N THR A 87 2.38 26.42 -0.30
CA THR A 87 2.43 27.83 -0.74
C THR A 87 1.11 28.55 -0.43
N GLY A 88 -0.03 27.90 -0.69
CA GLY A 88 -1.34 28.44 -0.31
C GLY A 88 -1.56 28.52 1.21
N MET A 89 -0.90 27.66 1.99
CA MET A 89 -0.86 27.78 3.45
C MET A 89 0.01 28.96 3.89
N ALA A 90 1.16 29.18 3.24
CA ALA A 90 2.01 30.35 3.53
C ALA A 90 1.30 31.67 3.22
N GLU A 91 0.54 31.74 2.12
CA GLU A 91 -0.30 32.90 1.78
C GLU A 91 -1.43 33.09 2.81
N LYS A 92 -2.09 32.01 3.24
CA LYS A 92 -3.11 32.08 4.29
C LYS A 92 -2.52 32.48 5.65
N LEU A 93 -1.30 32.05 5.97
CA LEU A 93 -0.56 32.48 7.16
C LEU A 93 -0.21 33.96 7.09
N ALA A 94 0.14 34.48 5.92
CA ALA A 94 0.36 35.91 5.73
C ALA A 94 -0.93 36.73 5.95
N VAL A 95 -2.08 36.27 5.43
CA VAL A 95 -3.41 36.86 5.69
C VAL A 95 -3.81 36.74 7.16
N ILE A 96 -3.48 35.63 7.85
CA ILE A 96 -3.73 35.46 9.29
C ILE A 96 -2.85 36.44 10.11
N THR A 97 -1.63 36.71 9.66
CA THR A 97 -0.76 37.69 10.31
C THR A 97 -1.32 39.12 10.15
N GLU A 98 -1.94 39.42 9.02
CA GLU A 98 -2.61 40.71 8.76
C GLU A 98 -3.95 40.81 9.53
N ALA A 99 -4.69 39.70 9.67
CA ALA A 99 -5.91 39.60 10.50
C ALA A 99 -5.63 39.78 12.01
N ASN A 100 -4.41 39.52 12.46
CA ASN A 100 -3.99 39.72 13.85
C ASN A 100 -3.99 41.21 14.26
N THR A 101 -4.03 42.12 13.30
CA THR A 101 -4.23 43.57 13.56
C THR A 101 -5.68 43.92 13.92
N HIS A 102 -6.64 42.99 13.69
CA HIS A 102 -8.04 43.14 14.10
C HIS A 102 -8.38 42.59 15.49
N ILE A 103 -7.37 42.21 16.29
CA ILE A 103 -7.54 41.67 17.67
C ILE A 103 -8.22 42.63 18.64
N SER A 104 -8.28 43.93 18.34
CA SER A 104 -9.04 44.90 19.16
C SER A 104 -10.57 44.66 19.14
N ALA A 105 -11.10 43.96 18.14
CA ALA A 105 -12.53 43.59 18.10
C ALA A 105 -12.90 42.40 19.00
N LEU A 106 -11.92 41.59 19.42
CA LEU A 106 -12.12 40.42 20.29
C LEU A 106 -12.38 40.77 21.76
N SER A 107 -12.14 42.02 22.19
CA SER A 107 -12.44 42.46 23.56
C SER A 107 -13.91 42.34 23.93
N THR A 108 -14.81 42.37 22.95
CA THR A 108 -16.27 42.23 23.17
C THR A 108 -16.70 40.78 23.37
N GLN A 109 -16.05 39.81 22.74
CA GLN A 109 -16.31 38.38 22.95
C GLN A 109 -15.79 37.88 24.30
N VAL A 110 -14.71 38.48 24.82
CA VAL A 110 -14.20 38.17 26.18
C VAL A 110 -15.22 38.53 27.25
N THR A 111 -16.04 39.53 27.07
CA THR A 111 -17.07 39.96 28.05
C THR A 111 -18.23 38.98 28.11
N GLN A 112 -18.63 38.32 27.03
CA GLN A 112 -19.64 37.26 27.02
C GLN A 112 -19.12 35.95 27.62
N LEU A 113 -17.85 35.61 27.40
CA LEU A 113 -17.15 34.50 28.05
C LEU A 113 -16.99 34.75 29.57
N GLN A 114 -16.99 35.99 30.02
CA GLN A 114 -16.87 36.34 31.46
C GLN A 114 -17.94 35.70 32.34
N ASN A 115 -19.17 35.56 31.87
CA ASN A 115 -20.28 34.99 32.63
C ASN A 115 -20.23 33.45 32.68
N ILE A 116 -19.69 32.80 31.67
CA ILE A 116 -19.57 31.32 31.61
C ILE A 116 -18.35 30.84 32.41
N LEU A 117 -17.29 31.65 32.46
CA LEU A 117 -16.01 31.27 33.06
C LEU A 117 -15.82 31.70 34.52
N SER A 118 -16.89 32.12 35.20
CA SER A 118 -16.84 32.51 36.61
C SER A 118 -16.55 31.34 37.58
N ASN A 119 -16.77 30.09 37.14
CA ASN A 119 -16.52 28.88 37.93
C ASN A 119 -15.21 28.18 37.45
N LYS A 120 -14.35 27.76 38.39
CA LYS A 120 -13.08 27.07 38.12
C LYS A 120 -13.28 25.78 37.33
N GLN A 121 -14.38 25.07 37.58
CA GLN A 121 -14.70 23.81 36.90
C GLN A 121 -15.15 24.07 35.45
N ALA A 122 -15.93 25.09 35.18
CA ALA A 122 -16.35 25.49 33.83
C ALA A 122 -15.17 25.96 32.97
N ARG A 123 -14.15 26.57 33.56
CA ARG A 123 -12.92 26.97 32.88
C ARG A 123 -12.06 25.79 32.40
N GLY A 124 -11.91 24.76 33.29
CA GLY A 124 -11.22 23.53 32.93
C GLY A 124 -11.91 22.84 31.75
N SER A 125 -13.21 22.64 31.89
CA SER A 125 -14.05 22.02 30.84
C SER A 125 -14.01 22.79 29.51
N PHE A 126 -14.00 24.12 29.54
CA PHE A 126 -13.90 24.92 28.30
C PHE A 126 -12.59 24.67 27.54
N GLY A 127 -11.45 24.64 28.23
CA GLY A 127 -10.16 24.39 27.61
C GLY A 127 -10.06 22.97 27.04
N GLU A 128 -10.58 21.98 27.77
CA GLU A 128 -10.63 20.60 27.33
C GLU A 128 -11.52 20.44 26.07
N VAL A 129 -12.74 21.01 26.07
CA VAL A 129 -13.66 20.97 24.92
C VAL A 129 -13.06 21.67 23.70
N GLN A 130 -12.39 22.80 23.89
CA GLN A 130 -11.74 23.50 22.78
C GLN A 130 -10.59 22.67 22.22
N LEU A 131 -9.78 22.06 23.06
CA LEU A 131 -8.72 21.12 22.64
C LEU A 131 -9.31 19.95 21.85
N GLU A 132 -10.39 19.34 22.38
CA GLU A 132 -11.06 18.22 21.70
C GLU A 132 -11.55 18.61 20.30
N ASN A 133 -12.20 19.77 20.17
CA ASN A 133 -12.69 20.24 18.86
C ASN A 133 -11.54 20.42 17.86
N LEU A 134 -10.47 21.11 18.26
CA LEU A 134 -9.32 21.34 17.38
C LEU A 134 -8.67 20.04 16.95
N VAL A 135 -8.52 19.07 17.85
CA VAL A 135 -7.88 17.78 17.55
C VAL A 135 -8.78 16.93 16.64
N ARG A 136 -10.09 16.88 16.88
CA ARG A 136 -11.04 16.14 16.04
C ARG A 136 -11.15 16.73 14.63
N ASP A 137 -11.09 18.06 14.49
CA ASP A 137 -11.15 18.73 13.20
C ASP A 137 -9.89 18.48 12.36
N ALA A 138 -8.73 18.37 13.01
CA ALA A 138 -7.46 18.27 12.33
C ALA A 138 -7.02 16.84 12.04
N LEU A 139 -7.33 15.87 12.92
CA LEU A 139 -6.76 14.53 12.91
C LEU A 139 -7.83 13.44 12.79
N PRO A 140 -7.51 12.28 12.19
CA PRO A 140 -8.39 11.12 12.18
C PRO A 140 -8.47 10.47 13.58
N GLU A 141 -9.59 9.84 13.90
CA GLU A 141 -9.89 9.28 15.23
C GLU A 141 -8.84 8.30 15.78
N ASN A 142 -8.14 7.60 14.93
CA ASN A 142 -7.10 6.66 15.35
C ASN A 142 -5.75 7.33 15.68
N ALA A 143 -5.64 8.65 15.51
CA ALA A 143 -4.40 9.41 15.72
C ALA A 143 -4.27 10.00 17.13
N PHE A 144 -5.30 9.89 17.98
CA PHE A 144 -5.30 10.48 19.31
C PHE A 144 -6.17 9.70 20.30
N ASP A 145 -5.91 9.94 21.58
CA ASP A 145 -6.75 9.50 22.69
C ASP A 145 -7.00 10.68 23.63
N PHE A 146 -8.26 10.92 23.96
CA PHE A 146 -8.60 11.87 25.02
C PHE A 146 -8.60 11.19 26.37
N GLN A 147 -8.21 11.94 27.38
CA GLN A 147 -8.19 11.51 28.77
C GLN A 147 -7.43 10.16 28.96
N ALA A 148 -6.31 10.01 28.23
CA ALA A 148 -5.50 8.82 28.25
C ALA A 148 -4.76 8.67 29.58
N THR A 149 -4.72 7.44 30.11
CA THR A 149 -3.92 7.13 31.32
C THR A 149 -2.56 6.59 30.88
N LEU A 150 -1.50 7.25 31.33
CA LEU A 150 -0.12 6.88 31.06
C LEU A 150 0.36 5.78 32.05
N GLY A 151 1.49 5.14 31.73
CA GLY A 151 2.07 4.06 32.54
C GLY A 151 2.39 4.43 33.98
N ASN A 152 2.60 5.72 34.28
CA ASN A 152 2.75 6.24 35.62
C ASN A 152 1.43 6.49 36.37
N GLY A 153 0.27 6.08 35.79
CA GLY A 153 -1.07 6.27 36.33
C GLY A 153 -1.60 7.72 36.22
N ARG A 154 -0.90 8.63 35.58
CA ARG A 154 -1.35 9.99 35.34
C ARG A 154 -2.23 10.06 34.10
N ARG A 155 -3.25 10.92 34.16
CA ARG A 155 -4.20 11.12 33.07
C ARG A 155 -3.87 12.42 32.35
N VAL A 156 -3.74 12.34 31.03
CA VAL A 156 -3.47 13.48 30.15
C VAL A 156 -4.72 13.85 29.36
N ASP A 157 -4.94 15.13 29.07
CA ASP A 157 -6.15 15.58 28.37
C ASP A 157 -6.23 15.04 26.93
N CYS A 158 -5.10 15.04 26.21
CA CYS A 158 -5.01 14.44 24.89
C CYS A 158 -3.61 13.83 24.67
N LEU A 159 -3.56 12.63 24.12
CA LEU A 159 -2.33 11.95 23.69
C LEU A 159 -2.39 11.77 22.19
N LEU A 160 -1.47 12.41 21.45
CA LEU A 160 -1.32 12.23 20.01
C LEU A 160 -0.49 10.98 19.74
N ARG A 161 -1.01 10.04 18.97
CA ARG A 161 -0.33 8.79 18.60
C ARG A 161 0.55 9.00 17.37
N LEU A 162 1.81 9.32 17.58
CA LEU A 162 2.79 9.40 16.51
C LEU A 162 3.63 8.11 16.45
N PRO A 163 4.18 7.76 15.27
CA PRO A 163 5.16 6.70 15.16
C PRO A 163 6.43 7.04 15.95
N ASN A 164 7.13 6.04 16.41
CA ASN A 164 8.40 6.22 17.10
C ASN A 164 9.57 6.11 16.09
N PRO A 165 10.47 7.09 15.99
CA PRO A 165 10.50 8.39 16.65
C PRO A 165 9.51 9.40 16.05
N PRO A 166 9.00 10.41 16.79
CA PRO A 166 9.33 10.80 18.16
C PRO A 166 8.54 10.07 19.24
N GLY A 167 7.50 9.27 18.92
CA GLY A 167 6.60 8.66 19.86
C GLY A 167 5.38 9.54 20.21
N PRO A 168 4.48 9.05 21.08
CA PRO A 168 3.25 9.77 21.44
C PRO A 168 3.52 11.09 22.14
N ILE A 169 2.82 12.17 21.75
CA ILE A 169 2.96 13.51 22.34
C ILE A 169 1.77 13.80 23.24
N ALA A 170 2.06 14.15 24.48
CA ALA A 170 1.04 14.57 25.46
C ALA A 170 0.68 16.06 25.30
N ILE A 171 -0.62 16.35 25.32
CA ILE A 171 -1.16 17.72 25.31
C ILE A 171 -2.03 17.90 26.57
N ASP A 172 -1.73 18.91 27.34
CA ASP A 172 -2.48 19.26 28.54
C ASP A 172 -3.02 20.70 28.41
N SER A 173 -4.31 20.87 28.64
CA SER A 173 -4.99 22.14 28.53
C SER A 173 -5.03 22.88 29.86
N LYS A 174 -4.49 24.10 29.91
CA LYS A 174 -4.52 24.93 31.10
C LYS A 174 -4.90 26.36 30.73
N PHE A 175 -5.85 26.88 31.47
CA PHE A 175 -6.34 28.24 31.25
C PHE A 175 -6.04 29.14 32.47
N PRO A 176 -4.90 29.87 32.50
CA PRO A 176 -4.55 30.78 33.60
C PRO A 176 -5.36 32.09 33.53
N LEU A 177 -6.69 31.98 33.37
CA LEU A 177 -7.59 33.09 33.13
C LEU A 177 -7.60 34.11 34.29
N GLU A 178 -7.47 33.66 35.53
CA GLU A 178 -7.57 34.50 36.72
C GLU A 178 -6.35 35.44 36.81
N ALA A 179 -5.17 34.88 36.59
CA ALA A 179 -3.94 35.68 36.54
C ALA A 179 -3.95 36.66 35.36
N TYR A 180 -4.44 36.24 34.18
CA TYR A 180 -4.59 37.07 33.02
C TYR A 180 -5.62 38.20 33.22
N ARG A 181 -6.77 37.96 33.88
CA ARG A 181 -7.76 38.99 34.19
C ARG A 181 -7.22 40.04 35.13
N ARG A 182 -6.43 39.67 36.12
CA ARG A 182 -5.75 40.62 37.00
C ARG A 182 -4.77 41.52 36.20
N LEU A 183 -4.10 40.94 35.21
CA LEU A 183 -3.19 41.66 34.36
C LEU A 183 -3.91 42.67 33.47
N THR A 184 -5.03 42.25 32.83
CA THR A 184 -5.80 43.12 31.94
C THR A 184 -6.64 44.16 32.67
N GLY A 185 -7.03 43.89 33.91
CA GLY A 185 -7.80 44.77 34.78
C GLY A 185 -6.93 45.71 35.67
N ALA A 186 -5.61 45.65 35.55
CA ALA A 186 -4.71 46.50 36.35
C ALA A 186 -4.80 47.96 35.91
N GLU A 187 -5.10 48.83 36.85
CA GLU A 187 -5.28 50.29 36.60
C GLU A 187 -3.94 51.04 36.60
N ASN A 188 -2.92 50.50 37.22
CA ASN A 188 -1.59 51.12 37.30
C ASN A 188 -0.46 50.11 37.03
N ASP A 189 0.74 50.62 36.79
CA ASP A 189 1.92 49.83 36.43
C ASP A 189 2.36 48.88 37.56
N ALA A 190 2.17 49.28 38.83
CA ALA A 190 2.53 48.43 39.96
C ALA A 190 1.62 47.21 40.06
N GLU A 191 0.31 47.38 39.89
CA GLU A 191 -0.67 46.26 39.83
C GLU A 191 -0.41 45.38 38.63
N ARG A 192 -0.09 45.96 37.46
CA ARG A 192 0.21 45.22 36.25
C ARG A 192 1.46 44.34 36.42
N GLU A 193 2.51 44.87 37.05
CA GLU A 193 3.71 44.11 37.32
C GLU A 193 3.48 42.99 38.36
N ALA A 194 2.68 43.27 39.42
CA ALA A 194 2.28 42.23 40.39
C ALA A 194 1.47 41.09 39.73
N ALA A 195 0.49 41.45 38.87
CA ALA A 195 -0.32 40.49 38.14
C ALA A 195 0.52 39.65 37.15
N ARG A 196 1.50 40.29 36.49
CA ARG A 196 2.45 39.62 35.59
C ARG A 196 3.28 38.53 36.32
N ARG A 197 3.79 38.86 37.51
CA ARG A 197 4.52 37.90 38.36
C ARG A 197 3.65 36.73 38.78
N LEU A 198 2.39 36.97 39.10
CA LEU A 198 1.46 35.90 39.45
C LEU A 198 1.18 34.99 38.25
N LEU A 199 1.01 35.54 37.05
CA LEU A 199 0.86 34.78 35.82
C LEU A 199 2.11 33.95 35.50
N GLU A 200 3.31 34.51 35.67
CA GLU A 200 4.58 33.80 35.50
C GLU A 200 4.70 32.59 36.45
N ILE A 201 4.37 32.79 37.73
CA ILE A 201 4.44 31.72 38.73
C ILE A 201 3.45 30.60 38.40
N ASP A 202 2.22 30.93 38.04
CA ASP A 202 1.16 29.97 37.74
C ASP A 202 1.50 29.14 36.50
N VAL A 203 1.90 29.79 35.41
CA VAL A 203 2.28 29.09 34.16
C VAL A 203 3.56 28.26 34.35
N LYS A 204 4.55 28.80 35.09
CA LYS A 204 5.78 28.05 35.39
C LYS A 204 5.48 26.74 36.14
N LYS A 205 4.57 26.78 37.10
CA LYS A 205 4.13 25.59 37.83
C LYS A 205 3.49 24.58 36.87
N HIS A 206 2.60 25.02 35.95
CA HIS A 206 2.01 24.14 34.94
C HIS A 206 3.05 23.51 34.02
N ILE A 207 4.04 24.26 33.59
CA ILE A 207 5.17 23.73 32.79
C ILE A 207 5.91 22.62 33.50
N GLN A 208 6.25 22.83 34.79
CA GLN A 208 6.93 21.84 35.61
C GLN A 208 6.07 20.58 35.80
N ASP A 209 4.81 20.77 36.18
CA ASP A 209 3.86 19.69 36.37
C ASP A 209 3.70 18.83 35.10
N ILE A 210 3.64 19.45 33.91
CA ILE A 210 3.52 18.75 32.62
C ILE A 210 4.80 17.98 32.31
N ALA A 211 5.95 18.61 32.49
CA ALA A 211 7.24 17.94 32.25
C ALA A 211 7.42 16.69 33.10
N GLU A 212 7.11 16.77 34.39
CA GLU A 212 7.26 15.65 35.34
C GLU A 212 6.21 14.54 35.14
N LYS A 213 4.99 14.91 34.73
CA LYS A 213 3.87 13.95 34.65
C LYS A 213 3.77 13.24 33.30
N TYR A 214 4.13 13.93 32.21
CA TYR A 214 3.76 13.48 30.86
C TYR A 214 4.94 13.24 29.91
N ILE A 215 6.17 13.62 30.31
CA ILE A 215 7.38 13.24 29.57
C ILE A 215 7.98 12.00 30.22
N ILE A 216 7.61 10.82 29.69
CA ILE A 216 8.01 9.53 30.26
C ILE A 216 8.96 8.84 29.27
N PRO A 217 10.23 8.62 29.64
CA PRO A 217 11.21 7.95 28.78
C PRO A 217 10.72 6.57 28.33
N GLY A 218 10.72 6.32 27.02
CA GLY A 218 10.31 5.06 26.42
C GLY A 218 8.79 4.89 26.22
N GLU A 219 7.96 5.77 26.75
CA GLU A 219 6.50 5.73 26.57
C GLU A 219 5.98 6.93 25.78
N THR A 220 6.41 8.14 26.12
CA THR A 220 6.01 9.35 25.40
C THR A 220 7.21 9.98 24.70
N ALA A 221 6.92 10.93 23.79
CA ALA A 221 7.96 11.75 23.19
C ALA A 221 8.73 12.53 24.27
N GLU A 222 9.94 12.94 23.95
CA GLU A 222 10.78 13.78 24.83
C GLU A 222 10.25 15.21 25.01
N SER A 223 9.03 15.48 24.59
CA SER A 223 8.38 16.78 24.67
C SER A 223 6.88 16.65 24.87
N ALA A 224 6.29 17.66 25.51
CA ALA A 224 4.85 17.78 25.72
C ALA A 224 4.35 19.15 25.32
N ILE A 225 3.04 19.33 25.17
CA ILE A 225 2.40 20.57 24.76
C ILE A 225 1.54 21.09 25.92
N LEU A 226 1.75 22.34 26.29
CA LEU A 226 0.84 23.11 27.13
C LEU A 226 -0.09 23.91 26.22
N PHE A 227 -1.34 23.49 26.11
CA PHE A 227 -2.35 24.20 25.36
C PHE A 227 -2.97 25.32 26.19
N LEU A 228 -2.93 26.54 25.67
CA LEU A 228 -3.55 27.73 26.23
C LEU A 228 -4.78 28.08 25.39
N PRO A 229 -6.02 27.86 25.87
CA PRO A 229 -7.24 28.02 25.07
C PRO A 229 -7.63 29.49 24.80
N SER A 230 -6.65 30.36 24.67
CA SER A 230 -6.80 31.76 24.32
C SER A 230 -5.55 32.29 23.65
N GLU A 231 -5.72 32.78 22.43
CA GLU A 231 -4.62 33.39 21.67
C GLU A 231 -4.07 34.64 22.36
N SER A 232 -4.95 35.44 22.97
CA SER A 232 -4.56 36.64 23.73
C SER A 232 -3.67 36.31 24.93
N VAL A 233 -3.97 35.24 25.66
CA VAL A 233 -3.13 34.76 26.80
C VAL A 233 -1.80 34.27 26.30
N TYR A 234 -1.80 33.49 25.20
CA TYR A 234 -0.58 32.99 24.57
C TYR A 234 0.32 34.12 24.07
N ALA A 235 -0.26 35.13 23.40
CA ALA A 235 0.47 36.29 22.90
C ALA A 235 1.09 37.11 24.04
N GLU A 236 0.33 37.38 25.11
CA GLU A 236 0.81 38.13 26.28
C GLU A 236 2.00 37.41 26.95
N ILE A 237 1.92 36.10 27.13
CA ILE A 237 3.03 35.30 27.69
C ILE A 237 4.28 35.40 26.80
N ASN A 238 4.13 35.24 25.48
CA ASN A 238 5.26 35.28 24.55
C ASN A 238 5.95 36.67 24.51
N ILE A 239 5.16 37.76 24.56
CA ILE A 239 5.66 39.11 24.45
C ILE A 239 6.26 39.58 25.79
N GLN A 240 5.54 39.35 26.88
CA GLN A 240 5.88 39.94 28.17
C GLN A 240 6.73 39.05 29.08
N LEU A 241 6.74 37.75 28.84
CA LEU A 241 7.44 36.76 29.71
C LEU A 241 8.48 35.92 28.94
N PRO A 242 9.45 36.53 28.23
CA PRO A 242 10.40 35.77 27.41
C PRO A 242 11.25 34.77 28.22
N LYS A 243 11.52 35.05 29.50
CA LYS A 243 12.23 34.16 30.40
C LYS A 243 11.42 32.89 30.70
N LEU A 244 10.10 33.02 30.79
CA LEU A 244 9.19 31.88 31.00
C LEU A 244 9.14 30.99 29.74
N VAL A 245 9.12 31.61 28.55
CA VAL A 245 9.18 30.90 27.27
C VAL A 245 10.49 30.11 27.13
N GLU A 246 11.61 30.69 27.57
CA GLU A 246 12.90 29.98 27.57
C GLU A 246 12.90 28.82 28.57
N ALA A 247 12.35 29.02 29.76
CA ALA A 247 12.22 27.96 30.78
C ALA A 247 11.32 26.81 30.28
N SER A 248 10.25 27.12 29.59
CA SER A 248 9.35 26.15 28.95
C SER A 248 10.08 25.27 27.94
N ARG A 249 10.88 25.88 27.06
CA ARG A 249 11.70 25.15 26.08
C ARG A 249 12.76 24.27 26.74
N LYS A 250 13.39 24.75 27.80
CA LYS A 250 14.36 23.95 28.60
C LYS A 250 13.70 22.74 29.24
N ALA A 251 12.44 22.89 29.68
CA ALA A 251 11.64 21.80 30.24
C ALA A 251 11.04 20.89 29.15
N ARG A 252 11.29 21.17 27.84
CA ARG A 252 10.71 20.46 26.69
C ARG A 252 9.17 20.47 26.66
N VAL A 253 8.56 21.50 27.27
CA VAL A 253 7.12 21.75 27.24
C VAL A 253 6.88 22.96 26.34
N TYR A 254 6.23 22.74 25.19
CA TYR A 254 5.97 23.80 24.23
C TYR A 254 4.58 24.37 24.47
N MET A 255 4.50 25.69 24.66
CA MET A 255 3.23 26.38 24.80
C MET A 255 2.62 26.62 23.42
N ALA A 256 1.33 26.40 23.28
CA ALA A 256 0.60 26.64 22.05
C ALA A 256 -0.77 27.30 22.33
N GLY A 257 -1.07 28.37 21.60
CA GLY A 257 -2.43 28.90 21.45
C GLY A 257 -3.23 28.10 20.41
N PRO A 258 -4.51 28.42 20.20
CA PRO A 258 -5.36 27.72 19.24
C PRO A 258 -4.79 27.65 17.82
N ASP A 259 -4.30 28.76 17.29
CA ASP A 259 -3.79 28.85 15.92
C ASP A 259 -2.48 28.06 15.76
N ASN A 260 -1.56 28.15 16.74
CA ASN A 260 -0.31 27.42 16.74
C ASN A 260 -0.54 25.90 16.93
N LEU A 261 -1.50 25.53 17.78
CA LEU A 261 -1.87 24.13 17.94
C LEU A 261 -2.45 23.57 16.63
N MET A 262 -3.32 24.31 15.93
CA MET A 262 -3.88 23.88 14.65
C MET A 262 -2.78 23.65 13.61
N LEU A 263 -1.80 24.55 13.49
CA LEU A 263 -0.66 24.39 12.60
C LEU A 263 0.16 23.14 12.94
N LEU A 264 0.38 22.89 14.22
CA LEU A 264 1.09 21.73 14.72
C LEU A 264 0.31 20.43 14.40
N LEU A 265 -1.01 20.42 14.62
CA LEU A 265 -1.87 19.28 14.29
C LEU A 265 -1.88 18.98 12.78
N HIS A 266 -1.88 19.99 11.92
CA HIS A 266 -1.72 19.79 10.48
C HIS A 266 -0.37 19.16 10.12
N THR A 267 0.70 19.56 10.81
CA THR A 267 2.03 18.96 10.64
C THR A 267 2.03 17.50 11.09
N VAL A 268 1.43 17.22 12.26
CA VAL A 268 1.22 15.84 12.75
C VAL A 268 0.45 15.00 11.74
N ARG A 269 -0.63 15.53 11.17
CA ARG A 269 -1.40 14.86 10.12
C ARG A 269 -0.54 14.50 8.90
N ALA A 270 0.35 15.40 8.48
CA ALA A 270 1.28 15.12 7.38
C ALA A 270 2.24 13.98 7.73
N ILE A 271 2.83 13.99 8.93
CA ILE A 271 3.72 12.92 9.43
C ILE A 271 3.00 11.57 9.46
N LEU A 272 1.78 11.53 9.99
CA LEU A 272 0.96 10.32 10.05
C LEU A 272 0.61 9.78 8.66
N ARG A 273 0.35 10.66 7.71
CA ARG A 273 0.11 10.29 6.32
C ARG A 273 1.37 9.66 5.69
N ASP A 274 2.52 10.29 5.91
CA ASP A 274 3.81 9.80 5.41
C ASP A 274 4.14 8.42 5.99
N ALA A 275 3.97 8.23 7.29
CA ALA A 275 4.18 6.95 7.95
C ALA A 275 3.31 5.84 7.35
N ARG A 276 2.02 6.11 7.11
CA ARG A 276 1.11 5.15 6.44
C ARG A 276 1.52 4.83 5.00
N MET A 277 2.02 5.83 4.27
CA MET A 277 2.52 5.61 2.91
C MET A 277 3.74 4.69 2.90
N HIS A 278 4.67 4.87 3.84
CA HIS A 278 5.83 3.99 3.99
C HIS A 278 5.44 2.55 4.36
N GLU A 279 4.50 2.38 5.28
CA GLU A 279 3.97 1.07 5.65
C GLU A 279 3.30 0.37 4.45
N ALA A 280 2.45 1.09 3.73
CA ALA A 280 1.79 0.58 2.53
C ALA A 280 2.80 0.20 1.43
N ALA A 281 3.85 1.00 1.23
CA ALA A 281 4.92 0.71 0.28
C ALA A 281 5.67 -0.59 0.65
N GLY A 282 5.97 -0.80 1.93
CA GLY A 282 6.59 -2.04 2.42
C GLY A 282 5.71 -3.28 2.19
N LEU A 283 4.40 -3.17 2.40
CA LEU A 283 3.45 -4.24 2.11
C LEU A 283 3.39 -4.55 0.60
N ILE A 284 3.34 -3.51 -0.24
CA ILE A 284 3.35 -3.67 -1.71
C ILE A 284 4.64 -4.38 -2.15
N GLN A 285 5.79 -3.96 -1.64
CA GLN A 285 7.08 -4.57 -1.98
C GLN A 285 7.10 -6.06 -1.63
N THR A 286 6.58 -6.44 -0.46
CA THR A 286 6.45 -7.84 -0.05
C THR A 286 5.57 -8.64 -1.01
N GLN A 287 4.44 -8.08 -1.45
CA GLN A 287 3.54 -8.73 -2.41
C GLN A 287 4.18 -8.87 -3.80
N VAL A 288 4.94 -7.87 -4.23
CA VAL A 288 5.70 -7.94 -5.50
C VAL A 288 6.74 -9.06 -5.44
N ASP A 289 7.48 -9.19 -4.34
CA ASP A 289 8.47 -10.26 -4.17
C ASP A 289 7.83 -11.66 -4.22
N LEU A 290 6.65 -11.83 -3.61
CA LEU A 290 5.89 -13.08 -3.69
C LEU A 290 5.43 -13.36 -5.13
N MET A 291 4.91 -12.36 -5.82
CA MET A 291 4.50 -12.48 -7.22
C MET A 291 5.68 -12.86 -8.13
N MET A 292 6.86 -12.26 -7.93
CA MET A 292 8.06 -12.60 -8.70
C MET A 292 8.49 -14.06 -8.48
N LYS A 293 8.39 -14.58 -7.26
CA LYS A 293 8.63 -16.00 -6.99
C LYS A 293 7.65 -16.92 -7.75
N ASP A 294 6.39 -16.52 -7.84
CA ASP A 294 5.38 -17.29 -8.57
C ASP A 294 5.63 -17.24 -10.09
N VAL A 295 6.08 -16.09 -10.62
CA VAL A 295 6.51 -15.97 -12.03
C VAL A 295 7.67 -16.88 -12.34
N HIS A 296 8.70 -16.93 -11.50
CA HIS A 296 9.82 -17.87 -11.68
C HIS A 296 9.40 -19.34 -11.66
N ARG A 297 8.48 -19.72 -10.76
CA ARG A 297 7.91 -21.07 -10.74
C ARG A 297 7.14 -21.39 -12.03
N LEU A 298 6.42 -20.41 -12.56
CA LEU A 298 5.69 -20.56 -13.82
C LEU A 298 6.68 -20.77 -14.99
N GLU A 299 7.73 -19.97 -15.07
CA GLU A 299 8.80 -20.09 -16.06
C GLU A 299 9.44 -21.50 -16.03
N GLU A 300 9.76 -22.01 -14.84
CA GLU A 300 10.30 -23.35 -14.68
C GLU A 300 9.33 -24.44 -15.18
N ARG A 301 8.02 -24.29 -14.88
CA ARG A 301 6.99 -25.25 -15.35
C ARG A 301 6.82 -25.22 -16.86
N VAL A 302 6.86 -24.02 -17.45
CA VAL A 302 6.80 -23.86 -18.92
C VAL A 302 8.03 -24.49 -19.59
N GLY A 303 9.22 -24.32 -19.01
CA GLY A 303 10.43 -24.97 -19.49
C GLY A 303 10.36 -26.50 -19.44
N LYS A 304 9.82 -27.06 -18.35
CA LYS A 304 9.58 -28.50 -18.25
C LYS A 304 8.57 -29.00 -19.28
N LEU A 305 7.49 -28.24 -19.50
CA LEU A 305 6.50 -28.60 -20.52
C LEU A 305 7.10 -28.59 -21.92
N ALA A 306 7.94 -27.62 -22.27
CA ALA A 306 8.65 -27.57 -23.56
C ALA A 306 9.55 -28.80 -23.74
N THR A 307 10.25 -29.23 -22.67
CA THR A 307 11.06 -30.44 -22.69
C THR A 307 10.21 -31.72 -22.93
N HIS A 308 9.08 -31.84 -22.27
CA HIS A 308 8.17 -32.99 -22.47
C HIS A 308 7.59 -33.03 -23.89
N LEU A 309 7.29 -31.82 -24.44
CA LEU A 309 6.80 -31.74 -25.83
C LEU A 309 7.86 -32.22 -26.83
N SER A 310 9.11 -31.82 -26.65
CA SER A 310 10.23 -32.25 -27.47
C SER A 310 10.49 -33.78 -27.36
N GLN A 311 10.34 -34.35 -26.16
CA GLN A 311 10.43 -35.80 -25.97
C GLN A 311 9.30 -36.54 -26.71
N ALA A 312 8.07 -36.04 -26.61
CA ALA A 312 6.94 -36.62 -27.34
C ALA A 312 7.12 -36.55 -28.87
N GLU A 313 7.69 -35.47 -29.40
CA GLU A 313 8.05 -35.39 -30.84
C GLU A 313 9.08 -36.46 -31.25
N ASN A 314 10.10 -36.69 -30.43
CA ASN A 314 11.09 -37.72 -30.67
C ASN A 314 10.45 -39.15 -30.63
N ASP A 315 9.61 -39.41 -29.61
CA ASP A 315 8.90 -40.71 -29.52
C ASP A 315 8.01 -40.97 -30.75
N ILE A 316 7.30 -39.97 -31.23
CA ILE A 316 6.51 -40.05 -32.46
C ILE A 316 7.41 -40.35 -33.68
N SER A 317 8.56 -39.75 -33.79
CA SER A 317 9.52 -40.01 -34.86
C SER A 317 10.04 -41.45 -34.83
N ASP A 318 10.33 -41.96 -33.63
CA ASP A 318 10.78 -43.34 -33.42
C ASP A 318 9.70 -44.38 -33.77
N ILE A 319 8.46 -44.11 -33.39
CA ILE A 319 7.27 -44.90 -33.75
C ILE A 319 7.13 -44.92 -35.30
N GLN A 320 7.20 -43.77 -35.97
CA GLN A 320 7.14 -43.72 -37.44
C GLN A 320 8.25 -44.54 -38.12
N THR A 321 9.43 -44.49 -37.53
CA THR A 321 10.57 -45.27 -38.07
C THR A 321 10.34 -46.77 -37.89
N SER A 322 9.82 -47.17 -36.73
CA SER A 322 9.49 -48.57 -36.45
C SER A 322 8.35 -49.09 -37.34
N THR A 323 7.32 -48.24 -37.53
CA THR A 323 6.18 -48.57 -38.40
C THR A 323 6.64 -48.80 -39.85
N ARG A 324 7.49 -47.92 -40.38
CA ARG A 324 8.06 -48.09 -41.73
C ARG A 324 8.86 -49.40 -41.89
N LYS A 325 9.63 -49.77 -40.86
CA LYS A 325 10.35 -51.05 -40.82
C LYS A 325 9.41 -52.27 -40.84
N ILE A 326 8.32 -52.18 -40.10
CA ILE A 326 7.29 -53.24 -40.03
C ILE A 326 6.60 -53.39 -41.38
N ILE A 327 6.17 -52.31 -42.01
CA ILE A 327 5.56 -52.30 -43.35
C ILE A 327 6.50 -52.90 -44.37
N SER A 328 7.75 -52.43 -44.45
CA SER A 328 8.75 -52.97 -45.38
C SER A 328 9.08 -54.45 -45.15
N ARG A 329 8.93 -54.98 -43.92
CA ARG A 329 9.04 -56.41 -43.66
C ARG A 329 7.78 -57.18 -44.12
N GLY A 330 6.59 -56.57 -43.92
CA GLY A 330 5.34 -57.11 -44.45
C GLY A 330 5.37 -57.28 -45.95
N ASP A 331 5.74 -56.19 -46.68
CA ASP A 331 5.86 -56.21 -48.13
C ASP A 331 6.83 -57.33 -48.64
N LYS A 332 7.94 -57.53 -47.89
CA LYS A 332 8.85 -58.65 -48.24
C LYS A 332 8.28 -60.03 -48.00
N ILE A 333 7.41 -60.19 -46.96
CA ILE A 333 6.73 -61.47 -46.72
C ILE A 333 5.72 -61.76 -47.81
N ASP A 334 4.94 -60.71 -48.20
CA ASP A 334 4.00 -60.85 -49.32
C ASP A 334 4.70 -61.18 -50.64
N GLU A 335 5.89 -60.60 -50.93
CA GLU A 335 6.71 -60.96 -52.10
C GLU A 335 7.14 -62.47 -52.05
N ILE A 336 7.50 -62.98 -50.89
CA ILE A 336 7.89 -64.39 -50.72
C ILE A 336 6.68 -65.29 -50.94
N GLU A 337 5.50 -64.98 -50.38
CA GLU A 337 4.28 -65.76 -50.62
C GLU A 337 3.88 -65.81 -52.09
N VAL A 338 4.05 -64.66 -52.84
CA VAL A 338 3.76 -64.65 -54.27
C VAL A 338 4.76 -65.51 -55.08
N LEU A 339 6.04 -65.50 -54.70
CA LEU A 339 7.07 -66.30 -55.33
C LEU A 339 6.84 -67.80 -55.11
N ASP A 340 6.40 -68.25 -53.92
CA ASP A 340 6.06 -69.67 -53.63
C ASP A 340 4.77 -70.05 -54.33
N ALA A 341 3.81 -69.23 -54.51
CA ALA A 341 2.60 -69.49 -55.27
C ALA A 341 2.83 -69.70 -56.78
N ASP A 342 3.79 -68.94 -57.35
CA ASP A 342 4.16 -69.11 -58.79
C ASP A 342 4.99 -70.35 -59.07
N GLN A 343 5.70 -70.87 -58.06
CA GLN A 343 6.42 -72.18 -58.15
C GLN A 343 5.56 -73.44 -57.93
N ALA A 344 4.35 -73.24 -57.41
CA ALA A 344 3.42 -74.37 -57.09
C ALA A 344 2.40 -74.64 -58.23
N ALA A 345 2.50 -74.04 -59.39
CA ALA A 345 1.62 -74.31 -60.53
C ALA A 345 2.02 -75.63 -61.17
N PRO A 346 1.13 -76.70 -61.16
CA PRO A 346 1.46 -78.02 -61.71
C PRO A 346 1.49 -77.91 -63.24
N ALA A 347 2.55 -78.53 -63.84
CA ALA A 347 2.68 -78.74 -65.28
C ALA A 347 1.55 -79.58 -65.80
N VAL A 348 0.63 -79.05 -66.54
CA VAL A 348 -0.46 -79.75 -67.23
C VAL A 348 0.18 -80.59 -68.34
N ALA A 349 0.22 -81.97 -68.11
CA ALA A 349 0.64 -82.91 -69.07
C ALA A 349 -0.35 -82.99 -70.24
N LYS A 350 0.11 -82.79 -71.49
CA LYS A 350 -0.66 -83.00 -72.74
C LYS A 350 -0.96 -84.48 -72.90
N PRO A 351 -2.22 -84.88 -73.22
CA PRO A 351 -2.48 -86.23 -73.56
C PRO A 351 -1.94 -86.59 -74.93
N ASN A 352 -1.17 -87.72 -75.04
CA ASN A 352 -0.80 -88.39 -76.29
C ASN A 352 -2.06 -88.96 -76.97
N MET A 353 -2.36 -88.53 -78.17
CA MET A 353 -3.22 -89.25 -79.08
C MET A 353 -2.36 -90.22 -79.84
N ILE A 354 -2.77 -91.46 -79.69
CA ILE A 354 -2.33 -92.58 -80.60
C ILE A 354 -3.55 -92.96 -81.42
N CYS A 355 -3.38 -92.93 -82.74
CA CYS A 355 -4.19 -93.45 -83.90
C CYS A 355 -5.66 -93.34 -83.88
#